data_6a2dd6713a5fcbd139b086c791b4395c
#
_entry.id   6a2dd6713a5fcbd139b086c791b4395c
#
_cell.length_a   1.000
_cell.length_b   1.000
_cell.length_c   1.000
_cell.angle_alpha   90.00
_cell.angle_beta   90.00
_cell.angle_gamma   90.00
#
_symmetry.space_group_name_H-M   'P 1'
#
loop_
_entity.id
_entity.type
_entity.pdbx_description
1 polymer ?
#
loop_
_entity_poly.entity_id
_entity_poly.type
_entity_poly.pdbx_seq_one_letter_code
_entity_poly.pdbx_strand_id
1 'polypeptide(L)'
;MNTHKKLLANILLISTVVTLSPSAERYDTKAFRTITKLCTPCHGTPFYMAKQVDEDDWKFYFKTKGKLLAIHKGKPKGIASLKSSLFTSREKRLLKFFVKNSKFSGTVHGCDANFCGTRH
;
A
#
# COMPACT_ATOMS: atom_id res chain seq x y z
N MET A 1 -7.09 -55.55 50.27
CA MET A 1 -7.19 -55.81 48.85
C MET A 1 -7.43 -54.53 48.11
N ASN A 2 -6.41 -53.99 47.54
CA ASN A 2 -6.44 -52.67 46.95
C ASN A 2 -6.58 -52.76 45.44
N THR A 3 -7.77 -52.52 44.98
CA THR A 3 -8.00 -52.33 43.54
C THR A 3 -7.57 -50.95 43.14
N HIS A 4 -6.37 -50.83 42.65
CA HIS A 4 -5.90 -49.58 42.01
C HIS A 4 -6.67 -49.36 40.73
N LYS A 5 -7.67 -48.53 40.78
CA LYS A 5 -8.30 -47.95 39.62
C LYS A 5 -7.28 -47.02 38.94
N LYS A 6 -6.62 -47.55 37.90
CA LYS A 6 -5.85 -46.72 36.98
C LYS A 6 -6.82 -45.86 36.19
N LEU A 7 -6.99 -44.61 36.65
CA LEU A 7 -7.59 -43.57 35.84
C LEU A 7 -6.65 -43.23 34.73
N LEU A 8 -6.89 -43.82 33.56
CA LEU A 8 -6.28 -43.35 32.32
C LEU A 8 -6.95 -42.02 31.98
N ALA A 9 -6.29 -40.94 32.36
CA ALA A 9 -6.63 -39.62 31.89
C ALA A 9 -6.26 -39.57 30.40
N ASN A 10 -7.24 -39.77 29.55
CA ASN A 10 -7.15 -39.43 28.14
C ASN A 10 -7.08 -37.91 28.03
N ILE A 11 -5.87 -37.40 28.00
CA ILE A 11 -5.63 -36.02 27.61
C ILE A 11 -5.83 -35.98 26.10
N LEU A 12 -7.04 -35.59 25.69
CA LEU A 12 -7.32 -35.22 24.32
C LEU A 12 -6.55 -33.92 24.04
N LEU A 13 -5.39 -34.04 23.44
CA LEU A 13 -4.68 -32.92 22.86
C LEU A 13 -5.50 -32.41 21.66
N ILE A 14 -6.38 -31.49 21.93
CA ILE A 14 -7.05 -30.73 20.88
C ILE A 14 -5.98 -29.79 20.30
N SER A 15 -5.32 -30.26 19.25
CA SER A 15 -4.48 -29.40 18.41
C SER A 15 -5.39 -28.39 17.74
N THR A 16 -5.54 -27.22 18.34
CA THR A 16 -6.15 -26.07 17.67
C THR A 16 -5.19 -25.64 16.57
N VAL A 17 -5.44 -26.11 15.38
CA VAL A 17 -4.81 -25.57 14.18
C VAL A 17 -5.33 -24.14 14.03
N VAL A 18 -4.55 -23.20 14.53
CA VAL A 18 -4.77 -21.79 14.22
C VAL A 18 -4.44 -21.61 12.75
N THR A 19 -5.46 -21.68 11.91
CA THR A 19 -5.34 -21.28 10.52
C THR A 19 -5.11 -19.78 10.52
N LEU A 20 -3.84 -19.38 10.43
CA LEU A 20 -3.46 -18.02 10.10
C LEU A 20 -3.97 -17.78 8.67
N SER A 21 -5.21 -17.28 8.58
CA SER A 21 -5.70 -16.72 7.33
C SER A 21 -4.74 -15.60 6.96
N PRO A 22 -4.15 -15.58 5.74
CA PRO A 22 -3.38 -14.45 5.30
C PRO A 22 -4.33 -13.25 5.30
N SER A 23 -4.19 -12.41 6.32
CA SER A 23 -4.89 -11.12 6.34
C SER A 23 -4.45 -10.38 5.10
N ALA A 24 -5.38 -10.05 4.20
CA ALA A 24 -5.11 -9.20 3.06
C ALA A 24 -4.35 -7.98 3.59
N GLU A 25 -3.12 -7.79 3.13
CA GLU A 25 -2.24 -6.77 3.66
C GLU A 25 -2.87 -5.41 3.42
N ARG A 26 -3.30 -4.77 4.50
CA ARG A 26 -3.97 -3.47 4.43
C ARG A 26 -2.99 -2.44 3.87
N TYR A 27 -3.40 -1.76 2.81
CA TYR A 27 -2.67 -0.62 2.29
C TYR A 27 -2.76 0.58 3.24
N ASP A 28 -1.81 1.50 3.14
CA ASP A 28 -1.79 2.73 3.93
C ASP A 28 -2.92 3.68 3.49
N THR A 29 -4.02 3.68 4.23
CA THR A 29 -5.20 4.50 3.93
C THR A 29 -4.92 6.00 3.98
N LYS A 30 -3.98 6.45 4.82
CA LYS A 30 -3.59 7.87 4.87
C LYS A 30 -2.84 8.27 3.61
N ALA A 31 -1.90 7.45 3.15
CA ALA A 31 -1.22 7.68 1.88
C ALA A 31 -2.23 7.66 0.73
N PHE A 32 -3.07 6.64 0.66
CA PHE A 32 -4.10 6.50 -0.36
C PHE A 32 -4.98 7.75 -0.48
N ARG A 33 -5.55 8.22 0.64
CA ARG A 33 -6.40 9.43 0.66
C ARG A 33 -5.64 10.68 0.26
N THR A 34 -4.37 10.79 0.64
CA THR A 34 -3.54 11.94 0.26
C THR A 34 -3.27 11.95 -1.24
N ILE A 35 -2.92 10.81 -1.81
CA ILE A 35 -2.70 10.67 -3.25
C ILE A 35 -4.01 10.95 -4.01
N THR A 36 -5.13 10.42 -3.53
CA THR A 36 -6.45 10.68 -4.12
C THR A 36 -6.75 12.17 -4.17
N LYS A 37 -6.44 12.90 -3.11
CA LYS A 37 -6.71 14.34 -3.05
C LYS A 37 -5.76 15.15 -3.93
N LEU A 38 -4.47 14.83 -3.91
CA LEU A 38 -3.43 15.68 -4.50
C LEU A 38 -3.00 15.27 -5.91
N CYS A 39 -3.05 13.99 -6.22
CA CYS A 39 -2.44 13.44 -7.43
C CYS A 39 -3.48 12.89 -8.42
N THR A 40 -4.53 12.25 -7.91
CA THR A 40 -5.57 11.58 -8.75
C THR A 40 -6.22 12.51 -9.77
N PRO A 41 -6.47 13.81 -9.50
CA PRO A 41 -7.08 14.68 -10.51
C PRO A 41 -6.32 14.77 -11.84
N CYS A 42 -5.01 14.45 -11.82
CA CYS A 42 -4.15 14.48 -13.01
C CYS A 42 -3.60 13.10 -13.39
N HIS A 43 -3.45 12.17 -12.43
CA HIS A 43 -2.68 10.94 -12.62
C HIS A 43 -3.48 9.64 -12.53
N GLY A 44 -4.79 9.71 -12.28
CA GLY A 44 -5.60 8.52 -12.06
C GLY A 44 -5.51 8.02 -10.60
N THR A 45 -6.05 6.83 -10.35
CA THR A 45 -6.16 6.30 -8.98
C THR A 45 -4.79 5.99 -8.35
N PRO A 46 -4.69 5.95 -7.01
CA PRO A 46 -3.42 5.75 -6.34
C PRO A 46 -2.66 4.48 -6.76
N PHE A 47 -3.35 3.35 -6.90
CA PHE A 47 -2.69 2.12 -7.33
C PHE A 47 -2.31 2.14 -8.81
N TYR A 48 -3.15 2.72 -9.66
CA TYR A 48 -2.80 2.92 -11.06
C TYR A 48 -1.54 3.76 -11.19
N MET A 49 -1.48 4.89 -10.49
CA MET A 49 -0.31 5.76 -10.49
C MET A 49 0.94 5.04 -9.98
N ALA A 50 0.83 4.28 -8.89
CA ALA A 50 1.95 3.52 -8.33
C ALA A 50 2.55 2.52 -9.33
N LYS A 51 1.72 1.90 -10.18
CA LYS A 51 2.13 0.91 -11.19
C LYS A 51 2.75 1.52 -12.45
N GLN A 52 2.81 2.84 -12.58
CA GLN A 52 3.36 3.46 -13.79
C GLN A 52 4.88 3.30 -13.90
N VAL A 53 5.58 3.29 -12.78
CA VAL A 53 7.04 3.16 -12.73
C VAL A 53 7.46 2.15 -11.67
N ASP A 54 8.69 1.72 -11.73
CA ASP A 54 9.26 0.77 -10.77
C ASP A 54 9.69 1.43 -9.46
N GLU A 55 10.19 0.62 -8.54
CA GLU A 55 10.61 1.05 -7.22
C GLU A 55 11.74 2.08 -7.26
N ASP A 56 12.73 1.87 -8.12
CA ASP A 56 13.91 2.71 -8.19
C ASP A 56 13.57 4.09 -8.77
N ASP A 57 12.69 4.15 -9.75
CA ASP A 57 12.16 5.40 -10.30
C ASP A 57 11.38 6.20 -9.23
N TRP A 58 10.53 5.54 -8.43
CA TRP A 58 9.84 6.22 -7.34
C TRP A 58 10.81 6.79 -6.32
N LYS A 59 11.82 6.01 -5.93
CA LYS A 59 12.88 6.48 -5.03
C LYS A 59 13.63 7.67 -5.63
N PHE A 60 13.97 7.60 -6.91
CA PHE A 60 14.65 8.69 -7.61
C PHE A 60 13.84 9.98 -7.62
N TYR A 61 12.55 9.91 -7.96
CA TYR A 61 11.69 11.10 -8.00
C TYR A 61 11.52 11.75 -6.63
N PHE A 62 11.37 10.98 -5.58
CA PHE A 62 11.14 11.51 -4.24
C PHE A 62 12.41 11.94 -3.52
N LYS A 63 13.52 11.19 -3.69
CA LYS A 63 14.75 11.43 -2.95
C LYS A 63 15.68 12.46 -3.61
N THR A 64 15.57 12.66 -4.90
CA THR A 64 16.35 13.66 -5.61
C THR A 64 15.75 15.04 -5.37
N LYS A 65 16.51 15.90 -4.70
CA LYS A 65 16.05 17.25 -4.34
C LYS A 65 15.51 18.00 -5.57
N GLY A 66 14.28 18.52 -5.44
CA GLY A 66 13.62 19.30 -6.48
C GLY A 66 13.16 18.53 -7.72
N LYS A 67 13.37 17.22 -7.78
CA LYS A 67 13.01 16.41 -8.97
C LYS A 67 11.51 16.41 -9.25
N LEU A 68 10.68 16.17 -8.21
CA LEU A 68 9.22 16.20 -8.36
C LEU A 68 8.72 17.56 -8.89
N LEU A 69 9.24 18.65 -8.36
CA LEU A 69 8.89 19.98 -8.85
C LEU A 69 9.36 20.21 -10.30
N ALA A 70 10.54 19.73 -10.64
CA ALA A 70 11.10 19.87 -11.98
C ALA A 70 10.26 19.16 -13.05
N ILE A 71 9.84 17.91 -12.79
CA ILE A 71 8.98 17.16 -13.71
C ILE A 71 7.56 17.73 -13.81
N HIS A 72 7.14 18.55 -12.87
CA HIS A 72 5.85 19.25 -12.89
C HIS A 72 5.96 20.71 -13.37
N LYS A 73 7.12 21.11 -13.90
CA LYS A 73 7.29 22.44 -14.47
C LYS A 73 6.20 22.72 -15.51
N GLY A 74 5.55 23.88 -15.41
CA GLY A 74 4.45 24.25 -16.29
C GLY A 74 3.11 23.59 -15.95
N LYS A 75 3.01 22.90 -14.82
CA LYS A 75 1.78 22.28 -14.31
C LYS A 75 1.38 22.93 -12.98
N PRO A 76 0.69 24.08 -12.97
CA PRO A 76 0.45 24.86 -11.74
C PRO A 76 -0.30 24.08 -10.68
N LYS A 77 -1.27 23.23 -11.04
CA LYS A 77 -1.99 22.38 -10.07
C LYS A 77 -1.05 21.37 -9.42
N GLY A 78 -0.18 20.73 -10.20
CA GLY A 78 0.81 19.77 -9.69
C GLY A 78 1.81 20.46 -8.74
N ILE A 79 2.32 21.62 -9.12
CA ILE A 79 3.22 22.42 -8.28
C ILE A 79 2.53 22.79 -6.95
N ALA A 80 1.29 23.25 -7.00
CA ALA A 80 0.53 23.61 -5.80
C ALA A 80 0.33 22.39 -4.87
N SER A 81 0.01 21.23 -5.44
CA SER A 81 -0.12 19.99 -4.68
C SER A 81 1.18 19.59 -3.99
N LEU A 82 2.30 19.63 -4.72
CA LEU A 82 3.63 19.28 -4.18
C LEU A 82 4.12 20.23 -3.09
N LYS A 83 3.76 21.50 -3.17
CA LYS A 83 4.11 22.52 -2.16
C LYS A 83 3.15 22.56 -0.97
N SER A 84 2.06 21.81 -1.02
CA SER A 84 1.09 21.80 0.06
C SER A 84 1.67 21.20 1.34
N SER A 85 1.23 21.68 2.49
CA SER A 85 1.60 21.09 3.79
C SER A 85 1.16 19.63 3.91
N LEU A 86 0.07 19.28 3.25
CA LEU A 86 -0.43 17.92 3.22
C LEU A 86 0.55 16.97 2.51
N PHE A 87 1.15 17.38 1.40
CA PHE A 87 2.18 16.62 0.71
C PHE A 87 3.47 16.55 1.53
N THR A 88 4.02 17.71 1.89
CA THR A 88 5.32 17.80 2.56
C THR A 88 5.37 17.06 3.90
N SER A 89 4.29 17.11 4.68
CA SER A 89 4.21 16.38 5.94
C SER A 89 4.08 14.86 5.78
N ARG A 90 3.72 14.38 4.61
CA ARG A 90 3.47 12.96 4.33
C ARG A 90 4.39 12.35 3.29
N GLU A 91 5.36 13.09 2.79
CA GLU A 91 6.22 12.70 1.68
C GLU A 91 6.84 11.30 1.86
N LYS A 92 7.43 11.03 3.03
CA LYS A 92 7.99 9.69 3.33
C LYS A 92 6.96 8.58 3.28
N ARG A 93 5.74 8.86 3.75
CA ARG A 93 4.63 7.91 3.73
C ARG A 93 4.13 7.66 2.30
N LEU A 94 4.07 8.70 1.49
CA LEU A 94 3.70 8.60 0.09
C LEU A 94 4.72 7.78 -0.69
N LEU A 95 6.01 8.04 -0.50
CA LEU A 95 7.07 7.24 -1.11
C LEU A 95 6.95 5.77 -0.75
N LYS A 96 6.74 5.44 0.53
CA LYS A 96 6.53 4.06 0.97
C LYS A 96 5.36 3.39 0.26
N PHE A 97 4.24 4.12 0.09
CA PHE A 97 3.08 3.62 -0.65
C PHE A 97 3.42 3.32 -2.11
N PHE A 98 4.06 4.26 -2.80
CA PHE A 98 4.44 4.10 -4.21
C PHE A 98 5.42 2.95 -4.42
N VAL A 99 6.45 2.85 -3.60
CA VAL A 99 7.44 1.76 -3.66
C VAL A 99 6.78 0.40 -3.46
N LYS A 100 5.94 0.27 -2.42
CA LYS A 100 5.25 -0.98 -2.10
C LYS A 100 4.32 -1.44 -3.23
N ASN A 101 3.71 -0.51 -3.93
CA ASN A 101 2.71 -0.77 -4.97
C ASN A 101 3.23 -0.51 -6.39
N SER A 102 4.54 -0.36 -6.56
CA SER A 102 5.18 -0.05 -7.82
C SER A 102 5.01 -1.16 -8.87
N LYS A 103 5.35 -0.82 -10.10
CA LYS A 103 5.47 -1.78 -11.19
C LYS A 103 6.43 -2.91 -10.76
N PHE A 104 6.07 -4.14 -11.05
CA PHE A 104 6.84 -5.34 -10.68
C PHE A 104 6.92 -5.65 -9.17
N SER A 105 6.24 -4.93 -8.30
CA SER A 105 6.25 -5.23 -6.85
C SER A 105 5.56 -6.55 -6.48
N GLY A 106 4.79 -7.14 -7.39
CA GLY A 106 3.97 -8.32 -7.12
C GLY A 106 2.73 -8.04 -6.25
N THR A 107 2.55 -6.82 -5.77
CA THR A 107 1.40 -6.46 -4.96
C THR A 107 0.16 -6.32 -5.83
N VAL A 108 -0.87 -7.11 -5.50
CA VAL A 108 -2.18 -7.04 -6.16
C VAL A 108 -3.19 -6.49 -5.16
N HIS A 109 -3.86 -5.44 -5.54
CA HIS A 109 -4.98 -4.89 -4.77
C HIS A 109 -6.28 -5.21 -5.49
N GLY A 110 -7.35 -5.34 -4.73
CA GLY A 110 -8.69 -5.41 -5.28
C GLY A 110 -8.99 -4.20 -6.15
N CYS A 111 -10.18 -4.18 -6.74
CA CYS A 111 -10.57 -3.17 -7.70
C CYS A 111 -10.38 -1.74 -7.19
N ASP A 112 -9.49 -1.00 -7.81
CA ASP A 112 -9.65 0.43 -7.92
C ASP A 112 -10.15 0.77 -9.35
N ALA A 113 -10.62 1.99 -9.54
CA ALA A 113 -11.30 2.40 -10.76
C ALA A 113 -10.49 2.17 -12.06
N ASN A 114 -9.16 2.08 -11.96
CA ASN A 114 -8.28 1.87 -13.09
C ASN A 114 -7.90 0.39 -13.30
N PHE A 115 -8.05 -0.45 -12.28
CA PHE A 115 -7.70 -1.87 -12.34
C PHE A 115 -8.89 -2.78 -12.58
N CYS A 116 -10.06 -2.39 -12.13
CA CYS A 116 -11.27 -3.17 -12.33
C CYS A 116 -11.86 -3.01 -13.72
N GLY A 117 -11.04 -2.56 -14.64
CA GLY A 117 -11.40 -2.53 -16.04
C GLY A 117 -12.75 -1.86 -16.24
N THR A 118 -12.82 -0.57 -16.04
CA THR A 118 -13.82 0.20 -16.75
C THR A 118 -13.56 -0.04 -18.22
N ARG A 119 -14.22 -1.04 -18.73
CA ARG A 119 -14.28 -1.25 -20.15
C ARG A 119 -15.11 -0.10 -20.72
N HIS A 120 -14.45 0.74 -21.39
CA HIS A 120 -15.07 1.74 -22.25
C HIS A 120 -15.02 1.24 -23.68
#